data_d1d5cdbe314e035e0b035c64d8ba652a
#
_entry.id   d1d5cdbe314e035e0b035c64d8ba652a
#
_cell.length_a   1.000
_cell.length_b   1.000
_cell.length_c   1.000
_cell.angle_alpha   90.00
_cell.angle_beta   90.00
_cell.angle_gamma   90.00
#
_symmetry.space_group_name_H-M   'P 1'
#
loop_
_entity.id
_entity.type
_entity.pdbx_description
1 polymer ?
#
loop_
_entity_poly.entity_id
_entity_poly.type
_entity_poly.pdbx_seq_one_letter_code
_entity_poly.pdbx_strand_id
1 'polypeptide(L)'
;WIYAFGQAFFSLSIAGNGTVIYGSYLKDSEDLVSSAKNVAIFDTIAALLAAFVIIPGMAVGGAELSSGGPGLMFIYLVNVFNGMPGGKIVGIIFYICVLFAGMSSLVNLYEAPVATLQERFGLKRVSAVGIIAAFGCCIALLIQGIVSGWMDAVSSYICPLGAILAAIV
;
A
#
# COMPACT_ATOMS: atom_id res chain seq x y z
N TRP A 1 1.52 19.15 -3.74
CA TRP A 1 2.84 18.67 -3.28
C TRP A 1 2.72 17.82 -2.01
N ILE A 2 2.03 18.28 -0.95
CA ILE A 2 1.91 17.56 0.33
C ILE A 2 1.37 16.14 0.13
N TYR A 3 0.27 15.98 -0.59
CA TYR A 3 -0.30 14.66 -0.90
C TYR A 3 0.65 13.77 -1.71
N ALA A 4 1.38 14.36 -2.69
CA ALA A 4 2.33 13.61 -3.50
C ALA A 4 3.51 13.09 -2.68
N PHE A 5 4.06 13.91 -1.78
CA PHE A 5 5.12 13.48 -0.87
C PHE A 5 4.62 12.44 0.13
N GLY A 6 3.44 12.66 0.73
CA GLY A 6 2.82 11.69 1.62
C GLY A 6 2.63 10.33 0.96
N GLN A 7 2.12 10.32 -0.27
CA GLN A 7 1.94 9.10 -1.05
C GLN A 7 3.28 8.42 -1.39
N ALA A 8 4.31 9.17 -1.75
CA ALA A 8 5.63 8.60 -2.02
C ALA A 8 6.24 7.94 -0.78
N PHE A 9 6.16 8.58 0.39
CA PHE A 9 6.63 7.99 1.65
C PHE A 9 5.85 6.74 2.04
N PHE A 10 4.54 6.73 1.79
CA PHE A 10 3.70 5.57 2.03
C PHE A 10 4.03 4.43 1.07
N SER A 11 4.09 4.70 -0.24
CA SER A 11 4.35 3.69 -1.28
C SER A 11 5.71 3.01 -1.13
N LEU A 12 6.74 3.80 -0.82
CA LEU A 12 8.11 3.28 -0.58
C LEU A 12 8.30 2.65 0.81
N SER A 13 7.25 2.59 1.63
CA SER A 13 7.29 2.03 2.99
C SER A 13 8.33 2.66 3.92
N ILE A 14 8.73 3.90 3.65
CA ILE A 14 9.74 4.62 4.45
C ILE A 14 9.18 4.92 5.85
N ALA A 15 7.92 5.30 5.90
CA ALA A 15 7.27 5.75 7.13
C ALA A 15 6.91 4.65 8.12
N GLY A 16 6.75 3.42 7.66
CA GLY A 16 6.32 2.29 8.50
C GLY A 16 7.47 1.43 9.00
N ASN A 17 8.72 1.92 8.94
CA ASN A 17 9.93 1.15 9.24
C ASN A 17 10.08 -0.16 8.42
N GLY A 18 9.26 -0.36 7.40
CA GLY A 18 9.34 -1.53 6.53
C GLY A 18 10.70 -1.63 5.84
N THR A 19 11.20 -0.53 5.29
CA THR A 19 12.52 -0.44 4.68
C THR A 19 13.66 -0.72 5.67
N VAL A 20 13.53 -0.30 6.92
CA VAL A 20 14.51 -0.55 7.98
C VAL A 20 14.59 -2.05 8.29
N ILE A 21 13.44 -2.72 8.44
CA ILE A 21 13.39 -4.17 8.70
C ILE A 21 13.90 -4.95 7.52
N TYR A 22 13.50 -4.62 6.30
CA TYR A 22 14.04 -5.28 5.10
C TYR A 22 15.54 -5.04 4.95
N GLY A 23 16.03 -3.84 5.31
CA GLY A 23 17.46 -3.56 5.38
C GLY A 23 18.21 -4.50 6.30
N SER A 24 17.61 -4.88 7.45
CA SER A 24 18.22 -5.83 8.39
C SER A 24 18.31 -7.27 7.87
N TYR A 25 17.53 -7.62 6.84
CA TYR A 25 17.55 -8.95 6.22
C TYR A 25 18.50 -9.05 5.02
N LEU A 26 19.03 -7.92 4.55
CA LEU A 26 19.96 -7.90 3.44
C LEU A 26 21.33 -8.45 3.85
N LYS A 27 21.99 -9.11 2.90
CA LYS A 27 23.38 -9.58 3.09
C LYS A 27 24.33 -8.40 2.97
N ASP A 28 25.46 -8.45 3.67
CA ASP A 28 26.52 -7.44 3.63
C ASP A 28 27.10 -7.22 2.21
N SER A 29 26.91 -8.18 1.30
CA SER A 29 27.34 -8.09 -0.09
C SER A 29 26.42 -7.32 -1.01
N GLU A 30 25.24 -6.91 -0.55
CA GLU A 30 24.24 -6.22 -1.37
C GLU A 30 24.52 -4.72 -1.47
N ASP A 31 24.41 -4.18 -2.68
CA ASP A 31 24.51 -2.74 -2.93
C ASP A 31 23.19 -2.04 -2.61
N LEU A 32 23.13 -1.44 -1.41
CA LEU A 32 21.96 -0.73 -0.91
C LEU A 32 21.53 0.43 -1.82
N VAL A 33 22.50 1.15 -2.41
CA VAL A 33 22.20 2.31 -3.26
C VAL A 33 21.54 1.88 -4.56
N SER A 34 22.07 0.82 -5.19
CA SER A 34 21.50 0.24 -6.40
C SER A 34 20.10 -0.33 -6.14
N SER A 35 19.93 -1.04 -5.05
CA SER A 35 18.63 -1.61 -4.63
C SER A 35 17.59 -0.52 -4.39
N ALA A 36 17.95 0.54 -3.65
CA ALA A 36 17.05 1.67 -3.39
C ALA A 36 16.63 2.40 -4.68
N LYS A 37 17.58 2.62 -5.61
CA LYS A 37 17.27 3.20 -6.93
C LYS A 37 16.31 2.34 -7.73
N ASN A 38 16.51 1.04 -7.76
CA ASN A 38 15.64 0.12 -8.47
C ASN A 38 14.22 0.13 -7.88
N VAL A 39 14.09 0.09 -6.56
CA VAL A 39 12.78 0.18 -5.88
C VAL A 39 12.07 1.47 -6.28
N ALA A 40 12.73 2.63 -6.20
CA ALA A 40 12.13 3.92 -6.57
C ALA A 40 11.73 3.99 -8.05
N ILE A 41 12.53 3.43 -8.96
CA ILE A 41 12.22 3.39 -10.40
C ILE A 41 11.00 2.49 -10.66
N PHE A 42 10.99 1.28 -10.11
CA PHE A 42 9.89 0.35 -10.33
C PHE A 42 8.59 0.84 -9.68
N ASP A 43 8.64 1.44 -8.50
CA ASP A 43 7.47 2.06 -7.85
C ASP A 43 6.89 3.19 -8.72
N THR A 44 7.76 4.06 -9.25
CA THR A 44 7.34 5.15 -10.16
C THR A 44 6.73 4.61 -11.44
N ILE A 45 7.34 3.59 -12.06
CA ILE A 45 6.80 2.97 -13.28
C ILE A 45 5.42 2.33 -12.98
N ALA A 46 5.28 1.61 -11.89
CA ALA A 46 4.02 0.99 -11.49
C ALA A 46 2.93 2.05 -11.26
N ALA A 47 3.25 3.15 -10.59
CA ALA A 47 2.33 4.27 -10.36
C ALA A 47 1.88 4.92 -11.67
N LEU A 48 2.80 5.14 -12.62
CA LEU A 48 2.47 5.68 -13.93
C LEU A 48 1.58 4.72 -14.75
N LEU A 49 1.89 3.43 -14.76
CA LEU A 49 1.07 2.43 -15.44
C LEU A 49 -0.34 2.37 -14.84
N ALA A 50 -0.47 2.38 -13.51
CA ALA A 50 -1.75 2.44 -12.84
C ALA A 50 -2.53 3.71 -13.22
N ALA A 51 -1.88 4.87 -13.25
CA ALA A 51 -2.49 6.12 -13.68
C ALA A 51 -3.00 6.07 -15.13
N PHE A 52 -2.24 5.48 -16.04
CA PHE A 52 -2.66 5.29 -17.45
C PHE A 52 -3.90 4.40 -17.59
N VAL A 53 -4.14 3.48 -16.68
CA VAL A 53 -5.35 2.64 -16.68
C VAL A 53 -6.52 3.35 -15.99
N ILE A 54 -6.25 3.93 -14.82
CA ILE A 54 -7.30 4.47 -13.94
C ILE A 54 -7.85 5.79 -14.48
N ILE A 55 -7.00 6.73 -14.88
CA ILE A 55 -7.45 8.09 -15.29
C ILE A 55 -8.36 8.05 -16.52
N PRO A 56 -8.01 7.34 -17.62
CA PRO A 56 -8.94 7.20 -18.74
C PRO A 56 -10.22 6.44 -18.36
N GLY A 57 -10.11 5.43 -17.49
CA GLY A 57 -11.26 4.70 -16.99
C GLY A 57 -12.24 5.60 -16.21
N MET A 58 -11.74 6.51 -15.39
CA MET A 58 -12.55 7.52 -14.71
C MET A 58 -13.26 8.46 -15.68
N ALA A 59 -12.53 8.94 -16.70
CA ALA A 59 -13.09 9.84 -17.71
C ALA A 59 -14.24 9.20 -18.48
N VAL A 60 -14.11 7.92 -18.86
CA VAL A 60 -15.16 7.16 -19.54
C VAL A 60 -16.33 6.83 -18.61
N GLY A 61 -16.05 6.51 -17.35
CA GLY A 61 -17.05 6.16 -16.35
C GLY A 61 -17.82 7.33 -15.76
N GLY A 62 -17.53 8.58 -16.16
CA GLY A 62 -18.19 9.78 -15.65
C GLY A 62 -17.84 10.09 -14.19
N ALA A 63 -16.74 9.55 -13.67
CA ALA A 63 -16.26 9.86 -12.32
C ALA A 63 -15.56 11.22 -12.31
N GLU A 64 -15.75 11.98 -11.23
CA GLU A 64 -14.95 13.18 -11.03
C GLU A 64 -13.49 12.81 -10.77
N LEU A 65 -12.55 13.55 -11.39
CA LEU A 65 -11.11 13.32 -11.20
C LEU A 65 -10.63 13.53 -9.76
N SER A 66 -11.44 14.18 -8.94
CA SER A 66 -11.23 14.33 -7.50
C SER A 66 -11.65 13.10 -6.68
N SER A 67 -12.38 12.16 -7.29
CA SER A 67 -12.80 10.94 -6.61
C SER A 67 -11.59 10.03 -6.38
N GLY A 68 -11.41 9.60 -5.16
CA GLY A 68 -10.30 8.75 -4.75
C GLY A 68 -10.76 7.61 -3.84
N GLY A 69 -9.80 6.83 -3.36
CA GLY A 69 -10.03 5.77 -2.40
C GLY A 69 -10.61 4.48 -2.99
N PRO A 70 -11.06 3.56 -2.12
CA PRO A 70 -11.55 2.24 -2.52
C PRO A 70 -12.74 2.27 -3.49
N GLY A 71 -13.59 3.29 -3.39
CA GLY A 71 -14.76 3.46 -4.26
C GLY A 71 -14.40 3.57 -5.74
N LEU A 72 -13.29 4.22 -6.05
CA LEU A 72 -12.81 4.34 -7.42
C LEU A 72 -12.50 2.95 -8.01
N MET A 73 -11.80 2.13 -7.28
CA MET A 73 -11.40 0.79 -7.75
C MET A 73 -12.56 -0.20 -7.79
N PHE A 74 -13.41 -0.23 -6.77
CA PHE A 74 -14.42 -1.28 -6.62
C PHE A 74 -15.81 -0.90 -7.15
N ILE A 75 -16.06 0.37 -7.44
CA ILE A 75 -17.34 0.82 -8.00
C ILE A 75 -17.15 1.32 -9.44
N TYR A 76 -16.31 2.32 -9.64
CA TYR A 76 -16.17 2.95 -10.97
C TYR A 76 -15.52 2.03 -11.99
N LEU A 77 -14.40 1.36 -11.66
CA LEU A 77 -13.75 0.46 -12.60
C LEU A 77 -14.61 -0.75 -12.96
N VAL A 78 -15.45 -1.25 -12.04
CA VAL A 78 -16.43 -2.30 -12.35
C VAL A 78 -17.40 -1.84 -13.43
N ASN A 79 -17.90 -0.61 -13.34
CA ASN A 79 -18.80 -0.05 -14.34
C ASN A 79 -18.11 0.11 -15.70
N VAL A 80 -16.84 0.55 -15.71
CA VAL A 80 -16.04 0.64 -16.94
C VAL A 80 -15.88 -0.74 -17.59
N PHE A 81 -15.51 -1.76 -16.82
CA PHE A 81 -15.38 -3.12 -17.36
C PHE A 81 -16.71 -3.67 -17.87
N ASN A 82 -17.83 -3.38 -17.22
CA ASN A 82 -19.15 -3.82 -17.67
C ASN A 82 -19.57 -3.15 -18.99
N GLY A 83 -19.08 -1.95 -19.28
CA GLY A 83 -19.38 -1.19 -20.52
C GLY A 83 -18.52 -1.57 -21.72
N MET A 84 -17.44 -2.36 -21.57
CA MET A 84 -16.54 -2.68 -22.67
C MET A 84 -16.70 -4.11 -23.19
N PRO A 85 -16.45 -4.36 -24.50
CA PRO A 85 -16.47 -5.71 -25.05
C PRO A 85 -15.40 -6.59 -24.39
N GLY A 86 -15.80 -7.76 -23.87
CA GLY A 86 -14.89 -8.65 -23.15
C GLY A 86 -14.50 -8.18 -21.74
N GLY A 87 -15.09 -7.09 -21.25
CA GLY A 87 -14.74 -6.46 -19.98
C GLY A 87 -14.87 -7.37 -18.76
N LYS A 88 -15.75 -8.37 -18.79
CA LYS A 88 -15.84 -9.37 -17.71
C LYS A 88 -14.52 -10.14 -17.53
N ILE A 89 -13.89 -10.56 -18.61
CA ILE A 89 -12.61 -11.31 -18.55
C ILE A 89 -11.50 -10.39 -18.07
N VAL A 90 -11.41 -9.18 -18.64
CA VAL A 90 -10.43 -8.16 -18.24
C VAL A 90 -10.60 -7.80 -16.77
N GLY A 91 -11.83 -7.61 -16.30
CA GLY A 91 -12.15 -7.31 -14.90
C GLY A 91 -11.73 -8.44 -13.96
N ILE A 92 -12.00 -9.70 -14.31
CA ILE A 92 -11.57 -10.85 -13.50
C ILE A 92 -10.04 -10.88 -13.37
N ILE A 93 -9.32 -10.75 -14.46
CA ILE A 93 -7.84 -10.72 -14.46
C ILE A 93 -7.34 -9.55 -13.60
N PHE A 94 -7.91 -8.37 -13.80
CA PHE A 94 -7.56 -7.17 -13.03
C PHE A 94 -7.73 -7.39 -11.52
N TYR A 95 -8.89 -7.88 -11.08
CA TYR A 95 -9.13 -8.09 -9.65
C TYR A 95 -8.33 -9.24 -9.04
N ILE A 96 -7.96 -10.25 -9.82
CA ILE A 96 -7.00 -11.28 -9.39
C ILE A 96 -5.63 -10.61 -9.15
N CYS A 97 -5.15 -9.77 -10.06
CA CYS A 97 -3.91 -9.02 -9.88
C CYS A 97 -3.96 -8.09 -8.66
N VAL A 98 -5.09 -7.38 -8.47
CA VAL A 98 -5.30 -6.53 -7.27
C VAL A 98 -5.26 -7.35 -5.98
N LEU A 99 -5.87 -8.54 -5.98
CA LEU A 99 -5.83 -9.43 -4.82
C LEU A 99 -4.40 -9.83 -4.46
N PHE A 100 -3.60 -10.27 -5.43
CA PHE A 100 -2.20 -10.63 -5.19
C PHE A 100 -1.35 -9.43 -4.76
N ALA A 101 -1.56 -8.26 -5.37
CA ALA A 101 -0.90 -7.02 -4.97
C ALA A 101 -1.26 -6.63 -3.53
N GLY A 102 -2.54 -6.73 -3.16
CA GLY A 102 -3.00 -6.49 -1.79
C GLY A 102 -2.40 -7.47 -0.78
N MET A 103 -2.36 -8.75 -1.12
CA MET A 103 -1.75 -9.77 -0.24
C MET A 103 -0.26 -9.52 -0.02
N SER A 104 0.51 -9.20 -1.06
CA SER A 104 1.94 -8.89 -0.93
C SER A 104 2.18 -7.63 -0.08
N SER A 105 1.34 -6.60 -0.25
CA SER A 105 1.40 -5.38 0.56
C SER A 105 1.08 -5.64 2.03
N LEU A 106 0.08 -6.49 2.31
CA LEU A 106 -0.25 -6.88 3.69
C LEU A 106 0.93 -7.59 4.36
N VAL A 107 1.60 -8.53 3.69
CA VAL A 107 2.78 -9.21 4.23
C VAL A 107 3.84 -8.19 4.63
N ASN A 108 4.11 -7.20 3.78
CA ASN A 108 5.06 -6.14 4.05
C ASN A 108 4.68 -5.30 5.27
N LEU A 109 3.41 -4.90 5.37
CA LEU A 109 2.92 -4.09 6.49
C LEU A 109 2.92 -4.84 7.82
N TYR A 110 2.69 -6.15 7.78
CA TYR A 110 2.74 -6.98 8.99
C TYR A 110 4.15 -7.24 9.51
N GLU A 111 5.18 -7.21 8.67
CA GLU A 111 6.54 -7.60 9.06
C GLU A 111 7.09 -6.75 10.19
N ALA A 112 6.94 -5.41 10.13
CA ALA A 112 7.42 -4.50 11.15
C ALA A 112 6.81 -4.74 12.53
N PRO A 113 5.48 -4.74 12.72
CA PRO A 113 4.89 -5.01 14.02
C PRO A 113 5.10 -6.45 14.49
N VAL A 114 5.16 -7.44 13.59
CA VAL A 114 5.44 -8.82 13.94
C VAL A 114 6.87 -8.97 14.48
N ALA A 115 7.87 -8.41 13.80
CA ALA A 115 9.25 -8.41 14.26
C ALA A 115 9.38 -7.73 15.63
N THR A 116 8.73 -6.58 15.83
CA THR A 116 8.72 -5.88 17.11
C THR A 116 8.14 -6.73 18.24
N LEU A 117 7.03 -7.46 17.99
CA LEU A 117 6.43 -8.35 19.00
C LEU A 117 7.33 -9.54 19.31
N GLN A 118 8.02 -10.09 18.29
CA GLN A 118 8.98 -11.18 18.51
C GLN A 118 10.17 -10.73 19.37
N GLU A 119 10.76 -9.59 19.04
CA GLU A 119 11.92 -9.07 19.76
C GLU A 119 11.60 -8.62 21.20
N ARG A 120 10.47 -7.90 21.36
CA ARG A 120 10.15 -7.31 22.66
C ARG A 120 9.53 -8.31 23.64
N PHE A 121 8.72 -9.23 23.15
CA PHE A 121 7.95 -10.17 23.99
C PHE A 121 8.39 -11.61 23.83
N GLY A 122 9.36 -11.92 22.97
CA GLY A 122 9.84 -13.29 22.74
C GLY A 122 8.78 -14.21 22.12
N LEU A 123 7.77 -13.64 21.45
CA LEU A 123 6.66 -14.41 20.89
C LEU A 123 7.10 -15.21 19.68
N LYS A 124 6.50 -16.39 19.50
CA LYS A 124 6.64 -17.15 18.26
C LYS A 124 5.99 -16.40 17.09
N ARG A 125 6.59 -16.47 15.90
CA ARG A 125 6.11 -15.77 14.70
C ARG A 125 4.61 -15.97 14.42
N VAL A 126 4.13 -17.21 14.52
CA VAL A 126 2.70 -17.54 14.30
C VAL A 126 1.79 -16.82 15.28
N SER A 127 2.17 -16.75 16.56
CA SER A 127 1.39 -16.04 17.59
C SER A 127 1.40 -14.54 17.37
N ALA A 128 2.56 -13.96 17.02
CA ALA A 128 2.68 -12.54 16.72
C ALA A 128 1.82 -12.14 15.52
N VAL A 129 1.88 -12.91 14.43
CA VAL A 129 1.03 -12.70 13.23
C VAL A 129 -0.46 -12.80 13.59
N GLY A 130 -0.84 -13.81 14.38
CA GLY A 130 -2.23 -13.98 14.82
C GLY A 130 -2.78 -12.80 15.63
N ILE A 131 -1.96 -12.27 16.55
CA ILE A 131 -2.34 -11.09 17.35
C ILE A 131 -2.52 -9.86 16.45
N ILE A 132 -1.55 -9.58 15.57
CA ILE A 132 -1.62 -8.43 14.66
C ILE A 132 -2.81 -8.57 13.69
N ALA A 133 -3.05 -9.77 13.17
CA ALA A 133 -4.18 -10.03 12.27
C ALA A 133 -5.53 -9.81 12.97
N ALA A 134 -5.70 -10.35 14.19
CA ALA A 134 -6.92 -10.16 14.97
C ALA A 134 -7.17 -8.68 15.29
N PHE A 135 -6.13 -7.97 15.76
CA PHE A 135 -6.22 -6.55 16.09
C PHE A 135 -6.50 -5.69 14.84
N GLY A 136 -5.78 -5.95 13.74
CA GLY A 136 -6.00 -5.27 12.47
C GLY A 136 -7.40 -5.51 11.90
N CYS A 137 -7.92 -6.73 11.99
CA CYS A 137 -9.28 -7.05 11.58
C CYS A 137 -10.33 -6.29 12.40
N CYS A 138 -10.17 -6.24 13.72
CA CYS A 138 -11.06 -5.48 14.60
C CYS A 138 -11.06 -3.99 14.24
N ILE A 139 -9.87 -3.39 14.06
CA ILE A 139 -9.75 -1.99 13.68
C ILE A 139 -10.39 -1.75 12.31
N ALA A 140 -10.10 -2.61 11.32
CA ALA A 140 -10.65 -2.47 9.97
C ALA A 140 -12.18 -2.44 9.96
N LEU A 141 -12.82 -3.27 10.79
CA LEU A 141 -14.28 -3.28 10.95
C LEU A 141 -14.81 -1.99 11.59
N LEU A 142 -14.08 -1.43 12.57
CA LEU A 142 -14.50 -0.21 13.26
C LEU A 142 -14.35 1.05 12.39
N ILE A 143 -13.33 1.13 11.54
CA ILE A 143 -13.04 2.32 10.73
C ILE A 143 -13.68 2.30 9.34
N GLN A 144 -14.50 1.29 9.02
CA GLN A 144 -15.07 1.08 7.70
C GLN A 144 -15.76 2.33 7.13
N GLY A 145 -16.46 3.09 7.98
CA GLY A 145 -17.17 4.31 7.59
C GLY A 145 -16.27 5.54 7.33
N ILE A 146 -15.02 5.52 7.80
CA ILE A 146 -14.09 6.64 7.74
C ILE A 146 -12.78 6.30 7.01
N VAL A 147 -12.72 5.17 6.29
CA VAL A 147 -11.49 4.65 5.68
C VAL A 147 -10.78 5.70 4.82
N SER A 148 -11.50 6.43 3.96
CA SER A 148 -10.88 7.43 3.08
C SER A 148 -10.21 8.54 3.88
N GLY A 149 -10.92 9.15 4.83
CA GLY A 149 -10.35 10.20 5.69
C GLY A 149 -9.21 9.69 6.57
N TRP A 150 -9.30 8.44 7.04
CA TRP A 150 -8.22 7.80 7.79
C TRP A 150 -6.98 7.60 6.92
N MET A 151 -7.13 7.10 5.70
CA MET A 151 -6.03 6.95 4.74
C MET A 151 -5.36 8.27 4.42
N ASP A 152 -6.14 9.34 4.20
CA ASP A 152 -5.61 10.68 3.94
C ASP A 152 -4.83 11.22 5.14
N ALA A 153 -5.33 11.03 6.35
CA ALA A 153 -4.63 11.44 7.56
C ALA A 153 -3.31 10.66 7.76
N VAL A 154 -3.33 9.35 7.55
CA VAL A 154 -2.14 8.50 7.67
C VAL A 154 -1.10 8.88 6.64
N SER A 155 -1.47 8.97 5.36
CA SER A 155 -0.51 9.26 4.28
C SER A 155 0.03 10.69 4.31
N SER A 156 -0.81 11.69 4.67
CA SER A 156 -0.41 13.10 4.62
C SER A 156 0.34 13.57 5.87
N TYR A 157 0.08 12.98 7.04
CA TYR A 157 0.66 13.43 8.30
C TYR A 157 1.52 12.36 8.99
N ILE A 158 0.98 11.16 9.20
CA ILE A 158 1.67 10.13 9.99
C ILE A 158 2.87 9.60 9.21
N CYS A 159 2.73 9.34 7.92
CA CYS A 159 3.81 8.81 7.10
C CYS A 159 5.02 9.78 6.99
N PRO A 160 4.85 11.06 6.67
CA PRO A 160 5.98 12.00 6.66
C PRO A 160 6.65 12.15 8.02
N LEU A 161 5.88 12.20 9.11
CA LEU A 161 6.44 12.24 10.47
C LEU A 161 7.24 10.99 10.79
N GLY A 162 6.71 9.80 10.46
CA GLY A 162 7.42 8.54 10.65
C GLY A 162 8.72 8.48 9.85
N ALA A 163 8.73 8.98 8.61
CA ALA A 163 9.92 9.05 7.78
C ALA A 163 10.99 9.99 8.37
N ILE A 164 10.58 11.16 8.87
CA ILE A 164 11.49 12.12 9.53
C ILE A 164 12.10 11.47 10.79
N LEU A 165 11.29 10.83 11.63
CA LEU A 165 11.78 10.17 12.83
C LEU A 165 12.75 9.03 12.48
N ALA A 166 12.46 8.23 11.46
CA ALA A 166 13.36 7.16 11.01
C ALA A 166 14.69 7.68 10.44
N ALA A 167 14.72 8.91 9.91
CA ALA A 167 15.94 9.54 9.40
C ALA A 167 16.80 10.18 10.51
N ILE A 168 16.23 10.48 11.67
CA ILE A 168 16.94 11.12 12.80
C ILE A 168 17.58 10.06 13.71
N VAL A 169 17.03 8.87 13.80
CA VAL A 169 17.51 7.75 14.62
C VAL A 169 18.59 6.97 13.87
#